data_fd178543805cf4ae337fbbde50f7a31c
#
_entry.id   fd178543805cf4ae337fbbde50f7a31c
#
_cell.length_a   1.000
_cell.length_b   1.000
_cell.length_c   1.000
_cell.angle_alpha   90.00
_cell.angle_beta   90.00
_cell.angle_gamma   90.00
#
_symmetry.space_group_name_H-M   'P 1'
#
loop_
_entity.id
_entity.type
_entity.pdbx_description
1 polymer ?
#
loop_
_entity_poly.entity_id
_entity_poly.type
_entity_poly.pdbx_seq_one_letter_code
_entity_poly.pdbx_strand_id
1 'polypeptide(L)'
;MEYSYKSITNCTFSHIQFSACKLKSCHFTDVRFEHCDLSNISFAESSLFRVEFISCKLVGTNLPETILNHLTMKDCNARYLNLSMSKINQARFTSCDLRNSDVNDCKLASIAFENCELVESEFSHTPLRGIDLSDSHIGGIRLNLP
;
A
#
# COMPACT_ATOMS: atom_id res chain seq x y z
N MET A 1 -8.87 19.04 3.48
CA MET A 1 -9.99 18.50 4.27
C MET A 1 -9.53 17.25 5.02
N GLU A 2 -9.90 17.12 6.26
CA GLU A 2 -9.48 16.00 7.10
C GLU A 2 -10.69 15.31 7.71
N TYR A 3 -10.69 13.98 7.60
CA TYR A 3 -11.72 13.13 8.21
C TYR A 3 -11.00 12.17 9.15
N SER A 4 -11.52 12.05 10.37
CA SER A 4 -10.93 11.15 11.38
C SER A 4 -11.98 10.23 11.96
N TYR A 5 -11.56 9.01 12.30
CA TYR A 5 -12.37 8.00 13.00
C TYR A 5 -13.64 7.62 12.23
N LYS A 6 -13.59 7.67 10.90
CA LYS A 6 -14.73 7.24 10.07
C LYS A 6 -14.62 5.75 9.75
N SER A 7 -15.77 5.13 9.56
CA SER A 7 -15.85 3.74 9.11
C SER A 7 -16.55 3.68 7.75
N ILE A 8 -15.90 3.00 6.81
CA ILE A 8 -16.38 2.86 5.45
C ILE A 8 -16.45 1.36 5.16
N THR A 9 -17.62 0.84 4.85
CA THR A 9 -17.83 -0.59 4.67
C THR A 9 -18.63 -0.89 3.42
N ASN A 10 -18.31 -2.02 2.77
CA ASN A 10 -19.09 -2.56 1.64
C ASN A 10 -19.33 -1.54 0.52
N CYS A 11 -18.26 -0.84 0.13
CA CYS A 11 -18.35 0.20 -0.90
C CYS A 11 -17.41 -0.10 -2.06
N THR A 12 -17.81 0.30 -3.25
CA THR A 12 -16.94 0.35 -4.41
C THR A 12 -16.89 1.77 -4.93
N PHE A 13 -15.68 2.31 -5.04
CA PHE A 13 -15.43 3.61 -5.65
C PHE A 13 -14.86 3.37 -7.04
N SER A 14 -15.49 3.89 -8.08
CA SER A 14 -15.08 3.64 -9.45
C SER A 14 -14.93 4.95 -10.22
N HIS A 15 -13.77 5.12 -10.86
CA HIS A 15 -13.46 6.28 -11.70
C HIS A 15 -13.58 7.61 -10.94
N ILE A 16 -13.10 7.63 -9.69
CA ILE A 16 -13.15 8.84 -8.86
C ILE A 16 -11.76 9.42 -8.73
N GLN A 17 -11.66 10.71 -8.90
CA GLN A 17 -10.45 11.46 -8.59
C GLN A 17 -10.64 12.09 -7.21
N PHE A 18 -9.90 11.59 -6.25
CA PHE A 18 -9.91 12.15 -4.90
C PHE A 18 -8.99 13.36 -4.87
N SER A 19 -9.47 14.46 -4.33
CA SER A 19 -8.64 15.64 -4.13
C SER A 19 -8.05 15.61 -2.71
N ALA A 20 -6.99 16.39 -2.50
CA ALA A 20 -6.21 16.36 -1.28
C ALA A 20 -7.08 16.25 -0.01
N CYS A 21 -7.15 15.05 0.54
CA CYS A 21 -7.84 14.81 1.81
C CYS A 21 -6.98 13.92 2.70
N LYS A 22 -7.24 13.99 3.98
CA LYS A 22 -6.60 13.14 4.97
C LYS A 22 -7.65 12.31 5.65
N LEU A 23 -7.39 11.00 5.70
CA LEU A 23 -8.31 10.02 6.28
C LEU A 23 -7.61 9.35 7.47
N LYS A 24 -7.41 10.11 8.53
CA LYS A 24 -6.63 9.68 9.69
C LYS A 24 -7.45 8.77 10.60
N SER A 25 -6.86 7.65 10.99
CA SER A 25 -7.47 6.72 11.95
C SER A 25 -8.85 6.24 11.52
N CYS A 26 -9.03 6.04 10.22
CA CYS A 26 -10.28 5.54 9.65
C CYS A 26 -10.24 4.03 9.49
N HIS A 27 -11.40 3.40 9.42
CA HIS A 27 -11.52 1.96 9.22
C HIS A 27 -12.22 1.69 7.90
N PHE A 28 -11.56 0.89 7.06
CA PHE A 28 -12.10 0.47 5.77
C PHE A 28 -12.26 -1.04 5.80
N THR A 29 -13.46 -1.54 5.52
CA THR A 29 -13.73 -2.97 5.49
C THR A 29 -14.55 -3.30 4.25
N ASP A 30 -14.07 -4.27 3.45
CA ASP A 30 -14.75 -4.69 2.22
C ASP A 30 -14.95 -3.50 1.27
N VAL A 31 -13.88 -2.78 0.99
CA VAL A 31 -13.90 -1.60 0.11
C VAL A 31 -13.04 -1.88 -1.10
N ARG A 32 -13.52 -1.51 -2.25
CA ARG A 32 -12.80 -1.63 -3.51
C ARG A 32 -12.67 -0.26 -4.16
N PHE A 33 -11.45 0.08 -4.53
CA PHE A 33 -11.15 1.26 -5.35
C PHE A 33 -10.73 0.76 -6.73
N GLU A 34 -11.44 1.14 -7.76
CA GLU A 34 -11.06 0.77 -9.13
C GLU A 34 -11.02 1.99 -10.04
N HIS A 35 -9.95 2.11 -10.79
CA HIS A 35 -9.70 3.24 -11.70
C HIS A 35 -9.81 4.59 -10.98
N CYS A 36 -9.34 4.66 -9.76
CA CYS A 36 -9.37 5.89 -8.95
C CYS A 36 -7.99 6.54 -8.91
N ASP A 37 -7.97 7.84 -8.78
CA ASP A 37 -6.75 8.59 -8.49
C ASP A 37 -6.74 8.98 -7.03
N LEU A 38 -5.86 8.33 -6.26
CA LEU A 38 -5.69 8.56 -4.84
C LEU A 38 -4.31 9.16 -4.54
N SER A 39 -3.69 9.77 -5.55
CA SER A 39 -2.35 10.33 -5.39
C SER A 39 -2.29 11.36 -4.28
N ASN A 40 -1.27 11.24 -3.43
CA ASN A 40 -1.01 12.12 -2.31
C ASN A 40 -2.10 12.16 -1.24
N ILE A 41 -3.04 11.21 -1.27
CA ILE A 41 -4.04 11.05 -0.21
C ILE A 41 -3.36 10.40 1.00
N SER A 42 -3.74 10.81 2.19
CA SER A 42 -3.22 10.21 3.41
C SER A 42 -4.27 9.33 4.08
N PHE A 43 -3.86 8.09 4.38
CA PHE A 43 -4.62 7.13 5.18
C PHE A 43 -3.91 6.87 6.52
N ALA A 44 -3.20 7.84 7.05
CA ALA A 44 -2.35 7.63 8.22
C ALA A 44 -3.12 7.01 9.40
N GLU A 45 -2.49 6.05 10.06
CA GLU A 45 -3.03 5.40 11.26
C GLU A 45 -4.37 4.70 11.05
N SER A 46 -4.71 4.40 9.81
CA SER A 46 -5.97 3.72 9.47
C SER A 46 -5.81 2.21 9.43
N SER A 47 -6.92 1.51 9.44
CA SER A 47 -6.94 0.07 9.22
C SER A 47 -7.75 -0.26 7.97
N LEU A 48 -7.19 -1.13 7.15
CA LEU A 48 -7.80 -1.59 5.91
C LEU A 48 -7.93 -3.10 5.97
N PHE A 49 -9.15 -3.60 5.94
CA PHE A 49 -9.44 -5.03 6.00
C PHE A 49 -10.25 -5.44 4.79
N ARG A 50 -9.70 -6.36 3.99
CA ARG A 50 -10.29 -6.79 2.72
C ARG A 50 -10.54 -5.59 1.80
N VAL A 51 -9.49 -4.83 1.55
CA VAL A 51 -9.54 -3.68 0.66
C VAL A 51 -8.76 -4.01 -0.61
N GLU A 52 -9.32 -3.59 -1.74
CA GLU A 52 -8.70 -3.80 -3.04
C GLU A 52 -8.46 -2.46 -3.73
N PHE A 53 -7.27 -2.31 -4.29
CA PHE A 53 -6.93 -1.20 -5.19
C PHE A 53 -6.65 -1.81 -6.56
N ILE A 54 -7.52 -1.58 -7.51
CA ILE A 54 -7.42 -2.14 -8.87
C ILE A 54 -7.28 -1.03 -9.88
N SER A 55 -6.20 -1.06 -10.65
CA SER A 55 -5.92 -0.07 -11.70
C SER A 55 -6.01 1.37 -11.20
N CYS A 56 -5.48 1.61 -10.01
CA CYS A 56 -5.51 2.92 -9.37
C CYS A 56 -4.18 3.65 -9.53
N LYS A 57 -4.24 4.96 -9.44
CA LYS A 57 -3.06 5.80 -9.32
C LYS A 57 -2.86 6.14 -7.86
N LEU A 58 -1.77 5.66 -7.29
CA LEU A 58 -1.44 5.78 -5.87
C LEU A 58 -0.08 6.48 -5.69
N VAL A 59 0.28 7.39 -6.57
CA VAL A 59 1.58 8.06 -6.54
C VAL A 59 1.68 8.98 -5.32
N GLY A 60 2.65 8.70 -4.45
CA GLY A 60 2.83 9.47 -3.22
C GLY A 60 1.72 9.29 -2.19
N THR A 61 0.90 8.26 -2.34
CA THR A 61 -0.14 7.96 -1.36
C THR A 61 0.48 7.55 -0.04
N ASN A 62 -0.04 8.05 1.06
CA ASN A 62 0.52 7.83 2.39
C ASN A 62 -0.32 6.88 3.23
N LEU A 63 0.29 5.76 3.61
CA LEU A 63 -0.32 4.78 4.50
C LEU A 63 0.65 4.46 5.66
N PRO A 64 1.20 5.48 6.36
CA PRO A 64 2.11 5.18 7.46
C PRO A 64 1.34 4.72 8.69
N GLU A 65 1.97 3.86 9.48
CA GLU A 65 1.41 3.37 10.73
C GLU A 65 0.02 2.76 10.56
N THR A 66 -0.19 2.07 9.42
CA THR A 66 -1.48 1.43 9.13
C THR A 66 -1.47 -0.04 9.52
N ILE A 67 -2.66 -0.58 9.62
CA ILE A 67 -2.87 -2.02 9.77
C ILE A 67 -3.58 -2.49 8.50
N LEU A 68 -2.88 -3.30 7.72
CA LEU A 68 -3.39 -3.80 6.44
C LEU A 68 -3.55 -5.31 6.55
N ASN A 69 -4.78 -5.79 6.33
CA ASN A 69 -5.11 -7.18 6.44
C ASN A 69 -5.93 -7.61 5.24
N HIS A 70 -5.50 -8.64 4.52
CA HIS A 70 -6.15 -9.06 3.28
C HIS A 70 -6.24 -7.92 2.27
N LEU A 71 -5.10 -7.35 1.94
CA LEU A 71 -4.99 -6.26 0.97
C LEU A 71 -4.66 -6.84 -0.41
N THR A 72 -5.34 -6.35 -1.44
CA THR A 72 -5.00 -6.64 -2.83
C THR A 72 -4.71 -5.33 -3.55
N MET A 73 -3.57 -5.26 -4.21
CA MET A 73 -3.22 -4.12 -5.05
C MET A 73 -2.79 -4.67 -6.40
N LYS A 74 -3.53 -4.33 -7.45
CA LYS A 74 -3.31 -4.88 -8.77
C LYS A 74 -3.32 -3.80 -9.85
N ASP A 75 -2.35 -3.87 -10.75
CA ASP A 75 -2.23 -2.95 -11.89
C ASP A 75 -2.22 -1.48 -11.47
N CYS A 76 -1.54 -1.19 -10.37
CA CYS A 76 -1.52 0.17 -9.81
C CYS A 76 -0.18 0.85 -10.09
N ASN A 77 -0.24 2.16 -10.30
CA ASN A 77 0.93 3.00 -10.27
C ASN A 77 1.07 3.55 -8.85
N ALA A 78 1.95 2.93 -8.07
CA ALA A 78 2.13 3.24 -6.66
C ALA A 78 3.56 3.72 -6.36
N ARG A 79 4.14 4.49 -7.27
CA ARG A 79 5.46 5.08 -7.05
C ARG A 79 5.41 6.00 -5.84
N TYR A 80 6.45 5.96 -5.04
CA TYR A 80 6.53 6.75 -3.81
C TYR A 80 5.42 6.45 -2.80
N LEU A 81 4.85 5.25 -2.86
CA LEU A 81 3.89 4.80 -1.84
C LEU A 81 4.60 4.71 -0.49
N ASN A 82 3.98 5.25 0.53
CA ASN A 82 4.53 5.19 1.89
C ASN A 82 3.73 4.21 2.75
N LEU A 83 4.38 3.11 3.14
CA LEU A 83 3.81 2.09 4.02
C LEU A 83 4.58 2.02 5.35
N SER A 84 5.40 3.01 5.67
CA SER A 84 6.32 2.92 6.79
C SER A 84 5.60 2.66 8.12
N MET A 85 6.25 1.87 8.97
CA MET A 85 5.78 1.53 10.31
C MET A 85 4.42 0.84 10.34
N SER A 86 4.07 0.15 9.25
CA SER A 86 2.78 -0.54 9.15
C SER A 86 2.92 -2.03 9.46
N LYS A 87 1.79 -2.63 9.86
CA LYS A 87 1.66 -4.08 9.98
C LYS A 87 0.83 -4.57 8.81
N ILE A 88 1.43 -5.42 7.99
CA ILE A 88 0.81 -5.90 6.77
C ILE A 88 0.74 -7.42 6.81
N ASN A 89 -0.46 -7.94 6.82
CA ASN A 89 -0.71 -9.37 6.89
C ASN A 89 -1.63 -9.80 5.75
N GLN A 90 -1.19 -10.80 4.97
CA GLN A 90 -1.93 -11.32 3.83
C GLN A 90 -2.21 -10.24 2.79
N ALA A 91 -1.16 -9.76 2.17
CA ALA A 91 -1.27 -8.78 1.09
C ALA A 91 -0.67 -9.34 -0.20
N ARG A 92 -1.30 -9.01 -1.31
CA ARG A 92 -0.84 -9.38 -2.63
C ARG A 92 -0.71 -8.14 -3.49
N PHE A 93 0.48 -7.94 -4.02
CA PHE A 93 0.79 -6.86 -4.96
C PHE A 93 1.09 -7.51 -6.31
N THR A 94 0.28 -7.25 -7.31
CA THR A 94 0.41 -7.84 -8.63
C THR A 94 0.51 -6.78 -9.70
N SER A 95 1.55 -6.85 -10.52
CA SER A 95 1.77 -5.93 -11.64
C SER A 95 1.69 -4.46 -11.23
N CYS A 96 2.30 -4.13 -10.09
CA CYS A 96 2.31 -2.77 -9.56
C CYS A 96 3.67 -2.12 -9.76
N ASP A 97 3.64 -0.82 -10.03
CA ASP A 97 4.84 0.01 -10.02
C ASP A 97 5.01 0.57 -8.61
N LEU A 98 5.95 -0.02 -7.86
CA LEU A 98 6.25 0.35 -6.49
C LEU A 98 7.63 1.01 -6.37
N ARG A 99 8.12 1.60 -7.46
CA ARG A 99 9.43 2.26 -7.42
C ARG A 99 9.46 3.38 -6.39
N ASN A 100 10.58 3.46 -5.69
CA ASN A 100 10.80 4.46 -4.65
C ASN A 100 9.77 4.42 -3.51
N SER A 101 9.15 3.27 -3.27
CA SER A 101 8.23 3.12 -2.16
C SER A 101 8.98 2.96 -0.83
N ASP A 102 8.33 3.33 0.25
CA ASP A 102 8.87 3.26 1.59
C ASP A 102 8.15 2.15 2.38
N VAL A 103 8.87 1.05 2.62
CA VAL A 103 8.37 -0.08 3.40
C VAL A 103 9.29 -0.26 4.62
N ASN A 104 9.79 0.83 5.16
CA ASN A 104 10.68 0.80 6.31
C ASN A 104 9.93 0.52 7.61
N ASP A 105 10.56 -0.20 8.51
CA ASP A 105 10.05 -0.48 9.85
C ASP A 105 8.69 -1.17 9.83
N CYS A 106 8.44 -2.01 8.82
CA CYS A 106 7.19 -2.75 8.68
C CYS A 106 7.30 -4.15 9.25
N LYS A 107 6.16 -4.69 9.67
CA LYS A 107 6.03 -6.10 9.99
C LYS A 107 5.20 -6.75 8.89
N LEU A 108 5.83 -7.65 8.15
CA LEU A 108 5.22 -8.31 7.00
C LEU A 108 4.97 -9.78 7.31
N ALA A 109 3.78 -10.27 7.00
CA ALA A 109 3.43 -11.67 7.10
C ALA A 109 2.55 -12.08 5.92
N SER A 110 2.92 -13.14 5.21
CA SER A 110 2.15 -13.66 4.08
C SER A 110 1.97 -12.62 2.97
N ILE A 111 3.09 -12.08 2.49
CA ILE A 111 3.10 -11.05 1.46
C ILE A 111 3.55 -11.67 0.15
N ALA A 112 2.87 -11.35 -0.94
CA ALA A 112 3.27 -11.74 -2.28
C ALA A 112 3.50 -10.50 -3.14
N PHE A 113 4.66 -10.45 -3.81
CA PHE A 113 4.96 -9.47 -4.85
C PHE A 113 5.09 -10.23 -6.16
N GLU A 114 4.14 -10.05 -7.06
CA GLU A 114 4.11 -10.73 -8.35
C GLU A 114 4.23 -9.71 -9.48
N ASN A 115 5.28 -9.85 -10.29
CA ASN A 115 5.52 -8.99 -11.45
C ASN A 115 5.49 -7.49 -11.09
N CYS A 116 6.19 -7.12 -10.02
CA CYS A 116 6.22 -5.73 -9.54
C CYS A 116 7.54 -5.06 -9.88
N GLU A 117 7.51 -3.73 -9.96
CA GLU A 117 8.70 -2.90 -10.03
C GLU A 117 9.00 -2.39 -8.63
N LEU A 118 10.10 -2.86 -8.06
CA LEU A 118 10.53 -2.48 -6.71
C LEU A 118 11.84 -1.69 -6.72
N VAL A 119 12.23 -1.19 -7.88
CA VAL A 119 13.48 -0.46 -8.05
C VAL A 119 13.55 0.74 -7.10
N GLU A 120 14.66 0.85 -6.37
CA GLU A 120 14.89 1.95 -5.42
C GLU A 120 13.91 2.00 -4.25
N SER A 121 13.17 0.93 -3.99
CA SER A 121 12.31 0.87 -2.81
C SER A 121 13.11 0.58 -1.56
N GLU A 122 12.59 0.95 -0.40
CA GLU A 122 13.26 0.81 0.88
C GLU A 122 12.54 -0.17 1.78
N PHE A 123 13.31 -1.13 2.32
CA PHE A 123 12.83 -2.15 3.26
C PHE A 123 13.73 -2.18 4.51
N SER A 124 14.21 -1.03 4.96
CA SER A 124 15.08 -0.97 6.13
C SER A 124 14.31 -1.38 7.39
N HIS A 125 14.94 -2.22 8.22
CA HIS A 125 14.33 -2.76 9.43
C HIS A 125 13.03 -3.51 9.17
N THR A 126 12.85 -4.02 7.95
CA THR A 126 11.69 -4.81 7.57
C THR A 126 12.15 -6.20 7.17
N PRO A 127 11.93 -7.21 8.00
CA PRO A 127 12.35 -8.57 7.66
C PRO A 127 11.62 -9.07 6.42
N LEU A 128 12.38 -9.64 5.49
CA LEU A 128 11.85 -10.20 4.23
C LEU A 128 11.82 -11.71 4.23
N ARG A 129 11.95 -12.34 5.37
CA ARG A 129 11.97 -13.79 5.47
C ARG A 129 10.70 -14.41 4.91
N GLY A 130 10.88 -15.35 3.99
CA GLY A 130 9.76 -16.04 3.36
C GLY A 130 9.10 -15.26 2.23
N ILE A 131 9.63 -14.10 1.84
CA ILE A 131 9.09 -13.31 0.74
C ILE A 131 9.92 -13.60 -0.51
N ASP A 132 9.24 -14.01 -1.58
CA ASP A 132 9.84 -14.28 -2.87
C ASP A 132 9.79 -13.04 -3.75
N LEU A 133 10.97 -12.52 -4.11
CA LEU A 133 11.10 -11.35 -4.99
C LEU A 133 11.58 -11.73 -6.39
N SER A 134 11.65 -13.03 -6.71
CA SER A 134 12.28 -13.50 -7.95
C SER A 134 11.54 -13.06 -9.21
N ASP A 135 10.27 -12.74 -9.08
CA ASP A 135 9.40 -12.34 -10.20
C ASP A 135 9.32 -10.81 -10.35
N SER A 136 10.10 -10.08 -9.59
CA SER A 136 10.02 -8.62 -9.55
C SER A 136 11.38 -7.98 -9.80
N HIS A 137 11.38 -6.75 -10.28
CA HIS A 137 12.60 -5.97 -10.48
C HIS A 137 12.98 -5.25 -9.19
N ILE A 138 14.20 -5.51 -8.69
CA ILE A 138 14.64 -5.03 -7.39
C ILE A 138 15.91 -4.18 -7.43
N GLY A 139 16.26 -3.63 -8.59
CA GLY A 139 17.46 -2.79 -8.71
C GLY A 139 17.46 -1.64 -7.72
N GLY A 140 18.56 -1.45 -6.99
CA GLY A 140 18.68 -0.37 -6.02
C GLY A 140 17.79 -0.50 -4.79
N ILE A 141 17.20 -1.69 -4.55
CA ILE A 141 16.43 -1.92 -3.33
C ILE A 141 17.33 -1.74 -2.12
N ARG A 142 16.83 -1.09 -1.10
CA ARG A 142 17.60 -0.80 0.11
C ARG A 142 17.15 -1.68 1.25
N LEU A 143 18.11 -2.43 1.78
CA LEU A 143 17.91 -3.32 2.90
C LEU A 143 18.88 -2.90 4.01
N ASN A 144 18.38 -2.89 5.23
CA ASN A 144 19.27 -2.73 6.38
C ASN A 144 19.57 -4.11 6.94
N LEU A 145 20.71 -4.65 6.58
CA LEU A 145 21.14 -5.95 7.08
C LEU A 145 21.78 -5.78 8.45
N PRO A 146 21.41 -6.59 9.44
CA PRO A 146 22.03 -6.56 10.75
C PRO A 146 23.49 -6.94 10.74
#